data_4f88d466a9c0f1169377b75d8812559e
#
_entry.id   4f88d466a9c0f1169377b75d8812559e
#
_cell.length_a   1.000
_cell.length_b   1.000
_cell.length_c   1.000
_cell.angle_alpha   90.00
_cell.angle_beta   90.00
_cell.angle_gamma   90.00
#
_symmetry.space_group_name_H-M   'P 1'
#
loop_
_entity.id
_entity.type
_entity.pdbx_description
1 polymer ?
#
loop_
_entity_poly.entity_id
_entity_poly.type
_entity_poly.pdbx_seq_one_letter_code
_entity_poly.pdbx_strand_id
1 'polypeptide(L)'
;MRSRLLLSAARCLRALRAISPARRHLKCGSLPLEELFAPGGPLRTFLERRARCEAQLQFGGSELLAVAKLLSEKEQELQETEHLLHDENEDLRKLAENEITLCQKQITQLKHQIILLLVPSEETDENDLILEVTAGVGGQEAMLFTSEMFDMYQQYAAFKRWHFETLEYFPSEIGKHASASIGGVEAYKHLKFEGGVHRVQRVPKTEKQGRIHTSTMTVAILPQPTEINLVINPKDLRIDTKRASGAGGQHVNTTDSAVRIVHLPTGVVSECQQERSQLKNREMAMKKLRAKLYSMHLEEETNKRYSARKIQVGTKGRSEKIRTYNFPQNRVTDHRINKSLHDLETFMQGEYLLDELVRSLKDYADYESLVEIISKM
;
A
#
# COMPACT_ATOMS: atom_id res chain seq x y z
N MET A 1 -20.17 2.92 14.90
CA MET A 1 -18.88 2.34 14.45
C MET A 1 -18.88 1.77 13.02
N ARG A 2 -20.04 1.43 12.41
CA ARG A 2 -20.12 0.85 11.04
C ARG A 2 -19.73 1.81 9.87
N SER A 3 -19.78 3.11 10.05
CA SER A 3 -19.48 4.10 9.01
C SER A 3 -17.98 4.34 8.77
N ARG A 4 -17.11 3.99 9.71
CA ARG A 4 -15.64 4.20 9.57
C ARG A 4 -14.93 3.11 8.75
N LEU A 5 -15.38 1.87 8.82
CA LEU A 5 -14.78 0.74 8.07
C LEU A 5 -15.08 0.77 6.56
N LEU A 6 -16.27 1.23 6.16
CA LEU A 6 -16.62 1.40 4.76
C LEU A 6 -15.88 2.58 4.09
N LEU A 7 -15.48 3.59 4.87
CA LEU A 7 -14.69 4.73 4.40
C LEU A 7 -13.21 4.35 4.16
N SER A 8 -12.65 3.40 4.92
CA SER A 8 -11.27 2.92 4.75
C SER A 8 -11.07 2.16 3.44
N ALA A 9 -11.93 1.18 3.13
CA ALA A 9 -11.83 0.41 1.89
C ALA A 9 -12.08 1.26 0.62
N ALA A 10 -12.96 2.27 0.73
CA ALA A 10 -13.21 3.22 -0.37
C ALA A 10 -12.04 4.20 -0.56
N ARG A 11 -11.25 4.48 0.48
CA ARG A 11 -10.04 5.31 0.39
C ARG A 11 -8.89 4.60 -0.30
N CYS A 12 -8.65 3.32 0.00
CA CYS A 12 -7.62 2.51 -0.67
C CYS A 12 -7.90 2.40 -2.18
N LEU A 13 -9.16 2.20 -2.58
CA LEU A 13 -9.58 2.19 -3.98
C LEU A 13 -9.48 3.56 -4.66
N ARG A 14 -9.58 4.67 -3.91
CA ARG A 14 -9.40 6.03 -4.45
C ARG A 14 -7.93 6.41 -4.58
N ALA A 15 -7.06 6.04 -3.65
CA ALA A 15 -5.61 6.24 -3.77
C ALA A 15 -5.05 5.52 -5.00
N LEU A 16 -5.50 4.29 -5.27
CA LEU A 16 -5.13 3.55 -6.48
C LEU A 16 -5.76 4.13 -7.77
N ARG A 17 -6.91 4.81 -7.69
CA ARG A 17 -7.54 5.52 -8.83
C ARG A 17 -6.93 6.89 -9.10
N ALA A 18 -6.33 7.54 -8.12
CA ALA A 18 -5.71 8.87 -8.28
C ALA A 18 -4.41 8.83 -9.07
N ILE A 19 -3.81 7.64 -9.29
CA ILE A 19 -2.67 7.46 -10.20
C ILE A 19 -3.20 7.29 -11.66
N SER A 20 -4.08 8.19 -12.07
CA SER A 20 -4.49 8.31 -13.47
C SER A 20 -3.41 9.06 -14.25
N PRO A 21 -3.00 8.59 -15.47
CA PRO A 21 -1.93 9.20 -16.26
C PRO A 21 -2.24 10.59 -16.84
N ALA A 22 -3.31 11.23 -16.42
CA ALA A 22 -3.78 12.52 -16.94
C ALA A 22 -3.67 13.65 -15.93
N ARG A 23 -2.48 13.91 -15.36
CA ARG A 23 -2.20 15.23 -14.74
C ARG A 23 -0.83 15.76 -15.13
N ARG A 24 -0.88 16.98 -15.64
CA ARG A 24 0.06 17.85 -16.31
C ARG A 24 1.38 18.02 -15.55
N HIS A 25 2.49 17.98 -16.32
CA HIS A 25 3.79 18.59 -16.12
C HIS A 25 3.99 19.43 -14.85
N LEU A 26 4.61 18.81 -13.84
CA LEU A 26 5.33 19.52 -12.79
C LEU A 26 6.80 19.64 -13.23
N LYS A 27 7.32 20.85 -13.18
CA LYS A 27 8.70 21.18 -13.53
C LYS A 27 9.66 20.47 -12.55
N CYS A 28 10.66 19.83 -13.10
CA CYS A 28 11.79 19.28 -12.36
C CYS A 28 12.51 20.41 -11.58
N GLY A 29 12.58 20.33 -10.24
CA GLY A 29 13.40 21.28 -9.50
C GLY A 29 13.25 21.34 -7.99
N SER A 30 12.12 20.99 -7.39
CA SER A 30 11.97 20.90 -5.94
C SER A 30 11.10 19.72 -5.57
N LEU A 31 11.43 19.03 -4.49
CA LEU A 31 10.56 17.99 -3.93
C LEU A 31 9.24 18.65 -3.56
N PRO A 32 8.09 18.17 -4.08
CA PRO A 32 6.79 18.80 -3.84
C PRO A 32 6.44 18.93 -2.35
N LEU A 33 7.02 18.10 -1.50
CA LEU A 33 6.86 18.10 -0.05
C LEU A 33 7.44 19.36 0.62
N GLU A 34 8.55 19.89 0.12
CA GLU A 34 9.18 21.10 0.69
C GLU A 34 8.30 22.34 0.46
N GLU A 35 7.61 22.42 -0.67
CA GLU A 35 6.70 23.53 -0.97
C GLU A 35 5.51 23.61 0.00
N LEU A 36 5.02 22.47 0.51
CA LEU A 36 3.94 22.44 1.50
C LEU A 36 4.36 23.05 2.85
N PHE A 37 5.63 22.84 3.23
CA PHE A 37 6.19 23.37 4.48
C PHE A 37 6.74 24.78 4.36
N ALA A 38 6.76 25.38 3.16
CA ALA A 38 7.25 26.73 2.94
C ALA A 38 6.51 27.76 3.82
N PRO A 39 7.15 28.89 4.19
CA PRO A 39 6.50 29.98 4.91
C PRO A 39 5.26 30.47 4.14
N GLY A 40 4.07 30.46 4.79
CA GLY A 40 2.79 30.75 4.12
C GLY A 40 2.23 29.63 3.23
N GLY A 41 2.86 28.47 3.21
CA GLY A 41 2.39 27.31 2.47
C GLY A 41 1.07 26.72 2.99
N PRO A 42 0.40 25.90 2.17
CA PRO A 42 -0.94 25.40 2.49
C PRO A 42 -0.98 24.55 3.76
N LEU A 43 0.08 23.81 4.07
CA LEU A 43 0.16 22.99 5.29
C LEU A 43 0.30 23.87 6.54
N ARG A 44 1.07 24.95 6.50
CA ARG A 44 1.18 25.89 7.62
C ARG A 44 -0.14 26.59 7.92
N THR A 45 -0.81 27.09 6.90
CA THR A 45 -2.13 27.70 7.05
C THR A 45 -3.16 26.71 7.60
N PHE A 46 -3.08 25.46 7.22
CA PHE A 46 -3.90 24.37 7.76
C PHE A 46 -3.61 24.13 9.25
N LEU A 47 -2.34 24.02 9.65
CA LEU A 47 -1.93 23.82 11.05
C LEU A 47 -2.34 25.02 11.94
N GLU A 48 -2.19 26.24 11.44
CA GLU A 48 -2.64 27.45 12.15
C GLU A 48 -4.16 27.52 12.33
N ARG A 49 -4.93 27.13 11.30
CA ARG A 49 -6.41 27.04 11.42
C ARG A 49 -6.80 26.02 12.47
N ARG A 50 -6.15 24.84 12.45
CA ARG A 50 -6.41 23.77 13.40
C ARG A 50 -6.05 24.19 14.83
N ALA A 51 -4.92 24.89 15.02
CA ALA A 51 -4.52 25.46 16.31
C ALA A 51 -5.56 26.44 16.84
N ARG A 52 -6.12 27.32 16.00
CA ARG A 52 -7.18 28.25 16.39
C ARG A 52 -8.47 27.54 16.79
N CYS A 53 -8.86 26.48 16.06
CA CYS A 53 -10.04 25.70 16.39
C CYS A 53 -9.88 24.94 17.72
N GLU A 54 -8.72 24.33 17.98
CA GLU A 54 -8.45 23.59 19.21
C GLU A 54 -8.34 24.54 20.43
N ALA A 55 -7.76 25.72 20.26
CA ALA A 55 -7.74 26.77 21.29
C ALA A 55 -9.15 27.22 21.71
N GLN A 56 -10.13 27.23 20.78
CA GLN A 56 -11.52 27.56 21.07
C GLN A 56 -12.27 26.45 21.81
N LEU A 57 -11.83 25.18 21.61
CA LEU A 57 -12.53 24.01 22.21
C LEU A 57 -11.98 23.57 23.56
N GLN A 58 -10.94 24.24 24.10
CA GLN A 58 -10.28 23.92 25.38
C GLN A 58 -9.86 22.43 25.54
N PHE A 59 -9.76 21.69 24.45
CA PHE A 59 -9.19 20.34 24.47
C PHE A 59 -7.67 20.45 24.49
N GLY A 60 -7.02 19.68 25.40
CA GLY A 60 -5.57 19.65 25.56
C GLY A 60 -4.85 19.48 24.23
N GLY A 61 -3.81 20.29 24.03
CA GLY A 61 -3.10 20.42 22.76
C GLY A 61 -2.77 19.09 22.13
N SER A 62 -3.14 18.90 20.88
CA SER A 62 -2.83 17.67 20.15
C SER A 62 -1.33 17.57 19.96
N GLU A 63 -0.79 16.37 20.00
CA GLU A 63 0.62 16.06 19.75
C GLU A 63 1.13 16.73 18.47
N LEU A 64 0.28 16.78 17.44
CA LEU A 64 0.54 17.45 16.17
C LEU A 64 0.88 18.94 16.34
N LEU A 65 0.13 19.66 17.18
CA LEU A 65 0.36 21.10 17.40
C LEU A 65 1.65 21.35 18.21
N ALA A 66 1.99 20.46 19.14
CA ALA A 66 3.25 20.53 19.87
C ALA A 66 4.45 20.36 18.92
N VAL A 67 4.40 19.37 18.03
CA VAL A 67 5.44 19.15 17.01
C VAL A 67 5.51 20.32 16.01
N ALA A 68 4.37 20.86 15.59
CA ALA A 68 4.33 22.00 14.67
C ALA A 68 4.94 23.27 15.31
N LYS A 69 4.74 23.48 16.61
CA LYS A 69 5.35 24.59 17.36
C LYS A 69 6.86 24.41 17.46
N LEU A 70 7.32 23.22 17.81
CA LEU A 70 8.75 22.88 17.83
C LEU A 70 9.41 23.09 16.47
N LEU A 71 8.72 22.75 15.38
CA LEU A 71 9.23 23.00 14.03
C LEU A 71 9.45 24.50 13.79
N SER A 72 8.50 25.35 14.16
CA SER A 72 8.63 26.80 13.98
C SER A 72 9.75 27.39 14.86
N GLU A 73 9.93 26.90 16.07
CA GLU A 73 11.03 27.28 16.96
C GLU A 73 12.40 26.91 16.37
N LYS A 74 12.53 25.68 15.83
CA LYS A 74 13.79 25.23 15.20
C LYS A 74 14.10 25.93 13.88
N GLU A 75 13.11 26.32 13.11
CA GLU A 75 13.31 27.13 11.91
C GLU A 75 13.77 28.55 12.27
N GLN A 76 13.30 29.09 13.38
CA GLN A 76 13.74 30.39 13.88
C GLN A 76 15.16 30.34 14.39
N GLU A 77 15.54 29.29 15.16
CA GLU A 77 16.93 29.03 15.57
C GLU A 77 17.87 28.92 14.36
N LEU A 78 17.43 28.23 13.28
CA LEU A 78 18.19 28.11 12.04
C LEU A 78 18.47 29.49 11.42
N GLN A 79 17.46 30.37 11.34
CA GLN A 79 17.63 31.71 10.81
C GLN A 79 18.59 32.57 11.66
N GLU A 80 18.52 32.43 12.97
CA GLU A 80 19.44 33.14 13.90
C GLU A 80 20.87 32.63 13.74
N THR A 81 21.09 31.32 13.60
CA THR A 81 22.42 30.75 13.38
C THR A 81 23.01 31.03 12.00
N GLU A 82 22.16 31.17 10.96
CA GLU A 82 22.62 31.58 9.63
C GLU A 82 23.24 32.98 9.63
N HIS A 83 22.74 33.90 10.46
CA HIS A 83 23.36 35.22 10.61
C HIS A 83 24.80 35.15 11.19
N LEU A 84 25.12 34.16 12.01
CA LEU A 84 26.43 33.97 12.60
C LEU A 84 27.49 33.47 11.59
N LEU A 85 27.08 32.94 10.44
CA LEU A 85 28.01 32.56 9.36
C LEU A 85 28.76 33.75 8.77
N HIS A 86 28.23 34.96 8.93
CA HIS A 86 28.83 36.19 8.42
C HIS A 86 29.72 36.90 9.47
N ASP A 87 29.95 36.28 10.63
CA ASP A 87 30.81 36.83 11.67
C ASP A 87 32.30 36.84 11.23
N GLU A 88 33.06 37.77 11.72
CA GLU A 88 34.50 37.89 11.41
C GLU A 88 35.36 36.79 12.09
N ASN A 89 34.84 36.15 13.13
CA ASN A 89 35.51 35.10 13.88
C ASN A 89 35.38 33.72 13.23
N GLU A 90 36.53 33.11 12.83
CA GLU A 90 36.55 31.82 12.11
C GLU A 90 36.09 30.64 12.98
N ASP A 91 36.33 30.69 14.30
CA ASP A 91 35.86 29.63 15.22
C ASP A 91 34.34 29.66 15.41
N LEU A 92 33.75 30.84 15.44
CA LEU A 92 32.31 31.02 15.50
C LEU A 92 31.61 30.51 14.21
N ARG A 93 32.24 30.72 13.04
CA ARG A 93 31.71 30.19 11.78
C ARG A 93 31.68 28.66 11.77
N LYS A 94 32.76 28.01 12.21
CA LYS A 94 32.81 26.53 12.28
C LYS A 94 31.80 25.96 13.24
N LEU A 95 31.57 26.62 14.37
CA LEU A 95 30.50 26.24 15.31
C LEU A 95 29.11 26.41 14.68
N ALA A 96 28.87 27.55 14.02
CA ALA A 96 27.59 27.82 13.32
C ALA A 96 27.31 26.80 12.20
N GLU A 97 28.30 26.40 11.40
CA GLU A 97 28.17 25.37 10.39
C GLU A 97 27.73 24.03 10.99
N ASN A 98 28.32 23.61 12.11
CA ASN A 98 27.93 22.38 12.78
C ASN A 98 26.51 22.47 13.35
N GLU A 99 26.16 23.61 13.94
CA GLU A 99 24.83 23.84 14.50
C GLU A 99 23.75 23.91 13.45
N ILE A 100 24.00 24.54 12.30
CA ILE A 100 23.14 24.56 11.13
C ILE A 100 22.84 23.12 10.62
N THR A 101 23.90 22.30 10.51
CA THR A 101 23.73 20.91 10.07
C THR A 101 22.87 20.07 11.05
N LEU A 102 23.02 20.36 12.35
CA LEU A 102 22.23 19.72 13.40
C LEU A 102 20.76 20.16 13.34
N CYS A 103 20.51 21.47 13.26
CA CYS A 103 19.17 22.06 13.15
C CYS A 103 18.45 21.56 11.89
N GLN A 104 19.12 21.49 10.74
CA GLN A 104 18.56 20.96 9.51
C GLN A 104 18.12 19.49 9.65
N LYS A 105 18.91 18.66 10.34
CA LYS A 105 18.53 17.27 10.64
C LYS A 105 17.29 17.20 11.54
N GLN A 106 17.25 18.04 12.59
CA GLN A 106 16.11 18.10 13.50
C GLN A 106 14.85 18.57 12.78
N ILE A 107 14.93 19.61 11.95
CA ILE A 107 13.82 20.10 11.13
C ILE A 107 13.30 19.00 10.21
N THR A 108 14.18 18.25 9.55
CA THR A 108 13.78 17.13 8.69
C THR A 108 13.05 16.04 9.48
N GLN A 109 13.52 15.72 10.69
CA GLN A 109 12.85 14.75 11.57
C GLN A 109 11.47 15.25 12.02
N LEU A 110 11.33 16.51 12.40
CA LEU A 110 10.05 17.10 12.80
C LEU A 110 9.05 17.15 11.65
N LYS A 111 9.50 17.51 10.44
CA LYS A 111 8.66 17.44 9.23
C LYS A 111 8.16 16.02 8.99
N HIS A 112 9.02 15.02 9.13
CA HIS A 112 8.63 13.63 8.99
C HIS A 112 7.61 13.18 10.06
N GLN A 113 7.81 13.60 11.32
CA GLN A 113 6.83 13.34 12.40
C GLN A 113 5.45 13.97 12.11
N ILE A 114 5.40 15.19 11.59
CA ILE A 114 4.14 15.82 11.18
C ILE A 114 3.44 15.01 10.09
N ILE A 115 4.19 14.48 9.11
CA ILE A 115 3.64 13.63 8.05
C ILE A 115 3.04 12.36 8.65
N LEU A 116 3.78 11.68 9.53
CA LEU A 116 3.31 10.45 10.19
C LEU A 116 2.04 10.66 11.04
N LEU A 117 1.91 11.83 11.67
CA LEU A 117 0.73 12.17 12.48
C LEU A 117 -0.48 12.54 11.62
N LEU A 118 -0.27 13.09 10.43
CA LEU A 118 -1.33 13.50 9.52
C LEU A 118 -1.79 12.38 8.58
N VAL A 119 -0.84 11.61 8.05
CA VAL A 119 -1.11 10.51 7.13
C VAL A 119 -1.26 9.23 7.94
N PRO A 120 -2.49 8.70 8.11
CA PRO A 120 -2.68 7.46 8.85
C PRO A 120 -2.00 6.31 8.10
N SER A 121 -1.15 5.55 8.78
CA SER A 121 -0.65 4.27 8.25
C SER A 121 -1.82 3.31 8.07
N GLU A 122 -1.83 2.58 6.97
CA GLU A 122 -2.82 1.53 6.75
C GLU A 122 -2.41 0.28 7.55
N GLU A 123 -3.39 -0.42 8.14
CA GLU A 123 -3.14 -1.69 8.86
C GLU A 123 -2.44 -2.74 7.98
N THR A 124 -2.58 -2.61 6.66
CA THR A 124 -1.96 -3.48 5.66
C THR A 124 -0.49 -3.16 5.40
N ASP A 125 0.00 -1.98 5.82
CA ASP A 125 1.39 -1.55 5.56
C ASP A 125 2.44 -2.35 6.37
N GLU A 126 2.03 -3.00 7.45
CA GLU A 126 2.89 -3.86 8.28
C GLU A 126 2.92 -5.33 7.80
N ASN A 127 2.06 -5.69 6.86
CA ASN A 127 1.95 -7.08 6.40
C ASN A 127 3.09 -7.45 5.44
N ASP A 128 3.37 -8.74 5.40
CA ASP A 128 4.15 -9.35 4.34
C ASP A 128 3.41 -9.20 2.99
N LEU A 129 4.13 -9.32 1.89
CA LEU A 129 3.56 -9.13 0.57
C LEU A 129 3.78 -10.35 -0.34
N ILE A 130 2.90 -10.47 -1.32
CA ILE A 130 3.05 -11.38 -2.45
C ILE A 130 3.38 -10.53 -3.68
N LEU A 131 4.57 -10.77 -4.25
CA LEU A 131 5.02 -10.22 -5.51
C LEU A 131 4.64 -11.17 -6.64
N GLU A 132 3.92 -10.67 -7.64
CA GLU A 132 3.63 -11.41 -8.86
C GLU A 132 4.17 -10.65 -10.07
N VAL A 133 4.98 -11.30 -10.87
CA VAL A 133 5.56 -10.75 -12.09
C VAL A 133 5.04 -11.52 -13.29
N THR A 134 4.44 -10.84 -14.26
CA THR A 134 3.82 -11.51 -15.40
C THR A 134 4.27 -10.83 -16.72
N ALA A 135 4.66 -11.62 -17.70
CA ALA A 135 4.97 -11.11 -19.03
C ALA A 135 3.72 -10.48 -19.70
N GLY A 136 3.89 -9.32 -20.30
CA GLY A 136 2.87 -8.61 -21.06
C GLY A 136 3.04 -8.79 -22.57
N VAL A 137 3.04 -7.68 -23.30
CA VAL A 137 3.21 -7.65 -24.76
C VAL A 137 4.70 -7.65 -25.11
N GLY A 138 5.15 -8.60 -25.95
CA GLY A 138 6.55 -8.65 -26.42
C GLY A 138 7.12 -10.06 -26.66
N GLY A 139 6.31 -11.11 -26.45
CA GLY A 139 6.72 -12.49 -26.70
C GLY A 139 7.89 -12.94 -25.82
N GLN A 140 8.89 -13.59 -26.41
CA GLN A 140 10.08 -14.11 -25.69
C GLN A 140 10.86 -13.03 -24.96
N GLU A 141 10.97 -11.84 -25.53
CA GLU A 141 11.66 -10.71 -24.90
C GLU A 141 10.97 -10.26 -23.60
N ALA A 142 9.64 -10.20 -23.60
CA ALA A 142 8.89 -9.89 -22.38
C ALA A 142 9.11 -10.95 -21.28
N MET A 143 9.28 -12.21 -21.66
CA MET A 143 9.57 -13.29 -20.70
C MET A 143 10.98 -13.18 -20.11
N LEU A 144 12.00 -12.89 -20.94
CA LEU A 144 13.37 -12.67 -20.49
C LEU A 144 13.44 -11.47 -19.53
N PHE A 145 12.79 -10.37 -19.91
CA PHE A 145 12.74 -9.20 -19.04
C PHE A 145 11.98 -9.47 -17.72
N THR A 146 10.95 -10.30 -17.74
CA THR A 146 10.23 -10.72 -16.51
C THR A 146 11.15 -11.46 -15.56
N SER A 147 12.01 -12.36 -16.04
CA SER A 147 13.00 -13.05 -15.23
C SER A 147 14.01 -12.08 -14.63
N GLU A 148 14.58 -11.19 -15.44
CA GLU A 148 15.55 -10.19 -14.97
C GLU A 148 14.96 -9.26 -13.90
N MET A 149 13.70 -8.87 -14.05
CA MET A 149 13.00 -8.07 -13.04
C MET A 149 12.71 -8.85 -11.76
N PHE A 150 12.40 -10.14 -11.86
CA PHE A 150 12.22 -10.99 -10.70
C PHE A 150 13.52 -11.11 -9.90
N ASP A 151 14.65 -11.33 -10.60
CA ASP A 151 15.98 -11.37 -10.01
C ASP A 151 16.35 -10.03 -9.34
N MET A 152 16.01 -8.91 -9.98
CA MET A 152 16.19 -7.57 -9.40
C MET A 152 15.44 -7.41 -8.06
N TYR A 153 14.17 -7.85 -7.98
CA TYR A 153 13.42 -7.78 -6.72
C TYR A 153 13.96 -8.75 -5.67
N GLN A 154 14.48 -9.89 -6.06
CA GLN A 154 15.14 -10.82 -5.14
C GLN A 154 16.40 -10.17 -4.51
N GLN A 155 17.22 -9.52 -5.34
CA GLN A 155 18.40 -8.80 -4.87
C GLN A 155 18.03 -7.61 -3.99
N TYR A 156 16.96 -6.88 -4.33
CA TYR A 156 16.44 -5.79 -3.49
C TYR A 156 15.97 -6.29 -2.12
N ALA A 157 15.28 -7.42 -2.06
CA ALA A 157 14.90 -8.03 -0.81
C ALA A 157 16.12 -8.42 0.04
N ALA A 158 17.16 -8.99 -0.58
CA ALA A 158 18.44 -9.28 0.09
C ALA A 158 19.13 -8.00 0.59
N PHE A 159 19.16 -6.93 -0.20
CA PHE A 159 19.70 -5.62 0.19
C PHE A 159 18.99 -5.04 1.42
N LYS A 160 17.65 -5.19 1.48
CA LYS A 160 16.82 -4.77 2.63
C LYS A 160 16.83 -5.76 3.79
N ARG A 161 17.45 -6.95 3.64
CA ARG A 161 17.45 -8.06 4.60
C ARG A 161 16.03 -8.59 4.87
N TRP A 162 15.18 -8.58 3.85
CA TRP A 162 13.87 -9.20 3.89
C TRP A 162 13.95 -10.68 3.54
N HIS A 163 13.04 -11.46 4.10
CA HIS A 163 12.89 -12.86 3.72
C HIS A 163 12.23 -12.95 2.35
N PHE A 164 12.83 -13.70 1.43
CA PHE A 164 12.31 -13.89 0.07
C PHE A 164 12.10 -15.37 -0.18
N GLU A 165 10.86 -15.77 -0.39
CA GLU A 165 10.47 -17.15 -0.68
C GLU A 165 9.77 -17.22 -2.03
N THR A 166 10.33 -18.00 -2.95
CA THR A 166 9.74 -18.20 -4.28
C THR A 166 8.55 -19.17 -4.16
N LEU A 167 7.35 -18.71 -4.49
CA LEU A 167 6.13 -19.52 -4.47
C LEU A 167 5.96 -20.30 -5.76
N GLU A 168 6.05 -19.59 -6.90
CA GLU A 168 5.92 -20.18 -8.22
C GLU A 168 6.97 -19.56 -9.15
N TYR A 169 7.72 -20.41 -9.84
CA TYR A 169 8.69 -19.98 -10.84
C TYR A 169 8.67 -20.97 -12.01
N PHE A 170 8.29 -20.50 -13.19
CA PHE A 170 8.27 -21.29 -14.41
C PHE A 170 9.39 -20.84 -15.36
N PRO A 171 10.60 -21.46 -15.27
CA PRO A 171 11.74 -21.05 -16.08
C PRO A 171 11.69 -21.51 -17.54
N SER A 172 10.79 -22.42 -17.91
CA SER A 172 10.71 -23.01 -19.24
C SER A 172 9.86 -22.18 -20.21
N GLU A 173 9.94 -22.45 -21.50
CA GLU A 173 9.36 -21.82 -22.71
C GLU A 173 8.02 -21.08 -22.58
N ILE A 174 7.33 -21.26 -21.45
CA ILE A 174 6.06 -20.64 -21.06
C ILE A 174 6.29 -19.60 -19.95
N GLY A 175 7.51 -19.18 -19.63
CA GLY A 175 7.89 -18.23 -18.55
C GLY A 175 7.11 -16.93 -18.48
N LYS A 176 5.77 -17.05 -18.32
CA LYS A 176 4.83 -15.91 -18.32
C LYS A 176 4.57 -15.37 -16.93
N HIS A 177 4.97 -16.10 -15.88
CA HIS A 177 4.58 -15.79 -14.51
C HIS A 177 5.63 -16.27 -13.51
N ALA A 178 5.98 -15.40 -12.57
CA ALA A 178 6.75 -15.74 -11.39
C ALA A 178 6.11 -15.07 -10.18
N SER A 179 6.08 -15.76 -9.04
CA SER A 179 5.55 -15.21 -7.80
C SER A 179 6.47 -15.54 -6.62
N ALA A 180 6.56 -14.61 -5.69
CA ALA A 180 7.32 -14.74 -4.46
C ALA A 180 6.58 -14.12 -3.29
N SER A 181 6.79 -14.70 -2.11
CA SER A 181 6.43 -14.08 -0.84
C SER A 181 7.63 -13.30 -0.31
N ILE A 182 7.42 -12.07 0.10
CA ILE A 182 8.44 -11.22 0.69
C ILE A 182 7.97 -10.82 2.07
N GLY A 183 8.69 -11.27 3.10
CA GLY A 183 8.42 -10.98 4.50
C GLY A 183 9.46 -10.05 5.08
N GLY A 184 9.02 -9.01 5.78
CA GLY A 184 9.91 -8.08 6.44
C GLY A 184 9.24 -6.81 6.93
N VAL A 185 9.95 -6.07 7.77
CA VAL A 185 9.44 -4.82 8.35
C VAL A 185 9.13 -3.82 7.25
N GLU A 186 7.88 -3.35 7.20
CA GLU A 186 7.38 -2.37 6.22
C GLU A 186 7.55 -2.80 4.74
N ALA A 187 7.71 -4.11 4.44
CA ALA A 187 8.00 -4.58 3.09
C ALA A 187 6.89 -4.17 2.10
N TYR A 188 5.62 -4.33 2.48
CA TYR A 188 4.49 -3.91 1.66
C TYR A 188 4.47 -2.40 1.44
N LYS A 189 4.72 -1.60 2.48
CA LYS A 189 4.77 -0.13 2.42
C LYS A 189 5.82 0.40 1.43
N HIS A 190 6.97 -0.28 1.34
CA HIS A 190 8.03 0.07 0.40
C HIS A 190 7.68 -0.33 -1.04
N LEU A 191 7.19 -1.55 -1.25
CA LEU A 191 6.99 -2.10 -2.59
C LEU A 191 5.61 -1.82 -3.19
N LYS A 192 4.62 -1.37 -2.43
CA LYS A 192 3.24 -1.13 -2.93
C LYS A 192 3.17 -0.24 -4.17
N PHE A 193 4.17 0.63 -4.37
CA PHE A 193 4.25 1.52 -5.53
C PHE A 193 4.88 0.87 -6.77
N GLU A 194 5.45 -0.34 -6.66
CA GLU A 194 6.01 -1.06 -7.80
C GLU A 194 4.93 -1.76 -8.66
N GLY A 195 3.69 -1.85 -8.16
CA GLY A 195 2.58 -2.45 -8.89
C GLY A 195 2.18 -1.66 -10.12
N GLY A 196 2.19 -2.30 -11.30
CA GLY A 196 1.79 -1.69 -12.56
C GLY A 196 2.48 -2.27 -13.78
N VAL A 197 2.38 -1.56 -14.91
CA VAL A 197 2.97 -1.97 -16.20
C VAL A 197 4.37 -1.36 -16.36
N HIS A 198 5.38 -2.21 -16.49
CA HIS A 198 6.76 -1.83 -16.77
C HIS A 198 7.08 -2.03 -18.26
N ARG A 199 7.71 -1.06 -18.87
CA ARG A 199 8.09 -1.09 -20.30
C ARG A 199 9.59 -1.15 -20.46
N VAL A 200 10.08 -2.08 -21.28
CA VAL A 200 11.48 -2.16 -21.67
C VAL A 200 11.67 -1.79 -23.13
N GLN A 201 12.74 -1.08 -23.41
CA GLN A 201 13.20 -0.73 -24.77
C GLN A 201 14.67 -1.14 -24.88
N ARG A 202 14.93 -2.23 -25.61
CA ARG A 202 16.28 -2.73 -25.89
C ARG A 202 16.30 -3.57 -27.15
N VAL A 203 17.50 -3.87 -27.62
CA VAL A 203 17.71 -4.90 -28.65
C VAL A 203 17.71 -6.24 -27.93
N PRO A 204 16.70 -7.12 -28.16
CA PRO A 204 16.65 -8.42 -27.50
C PRO A 204 17.81 -9.32 -27.89
N LYS A 205 18.21 -10.21 -26.98
CA LYS A 205 19.19 -11.28 -27.32
C LYS A 205 18.70 -12.21 -28.45
N THR A 206 17.41 -12.26 -28.69
CA THR A 206 16.74 -13.05 -29.73
C THR A 206 16.70 -12.37 -31.09
N GLU A 207 17.02 -11.08 -31.18
CA GLU A 207 16.96 -10.28 -32.41
C GLU A 207 18.29 -10.33 -33.18
N LYS A 208 18.23 -10.76 -34.42
CA LYS A 208 19.42 -10.89 -35.28
C LYS A 208 19.76 -9.62 -36.10
N GLN A 209 18.78 -8.71 -36.25
CA GLN A 209 18.92 -7.53 -37.13
C GLN A 209 19.19 -6.23 -36.35
N GLY A 210 19.43 -6.31 -35.04
CA GLY A 210 19.72 -5.16 -34.18
C GLY A 210 18.56 -4.18 -34.00
N ARG A 211 17.31 -4.60 -34.18
CA ARG A 211 16.13 -3.75 -34.01
C ARG A 211 15.80 -3.58 -32.55
N ILE A 212 15.49 -2.36 -32.16
CA ILE A 212 15.00 -2.06 -30.79
C ILE A 212 13.54 -2.53 -30.67
N HIS A 213 13.30 -3.42 -29.72
CA HIS A 213 11.97 -3.88 -29.38
C HIS A 213 11.44 -3.13 -28.13
N THR A 214 10.13 -2.95 -28.10
CA THR A 214 9.43 -2.41 -26.95
C THR A 214 8.52 -3.48 -26.38
N SER A 215 8.90 -4.02 -25.23
CA SER A 215 8.14 -5.06 -24.53
C SER A 215 7.57 -4.54 -23.21
N THR A 216 6.58 -5.21 -22.69
CA THR A 216 5.96 -4.87 -21.42
C THR A 216 5.88 -6.09 -20.51
N MET A 217 5.97 -5.86 -19.23
CA MET A 217 5.63 -6.79 -18.18
C MET A 217 4.77 -6.10 -17.14
N THR A 218 4.13 -6.86 -16.30
CA THR A 218 3.31 -6.34 -15.20
C THR A 218 3.79 -6.88 -13.87
N VAL A 219 3.84 -6.01 -12.90
CA VAL A 219 4.09 -6.34 -11.50
C VAL A 219 2.79 -6.15 -10.74
N ALA A 220 2.41 -7.11 -9.91
CA ALA A 220 1.34 -6.95 -8.94
C ALA A 220 1.88 -7.19 -7.54
N ILE A 221 1.58 -6.27 -6.65
CA ILE A 221 1.96 -6.32 -5.24
C ILE A 221 0.67 -6.45 -4.42
N LEU A 222 0.54 -7.54 -3.72
CA LEU A 222 -0.64 -7.85 -2.92
C LEU A 222 -0.22 -8.08 -1.47
N PRO A 223 -0.97 -7.56 -0.49
CA PRO A 223 -0.69 -7.89 0.91
C PRO A 223 -0.95 -9.37 1.15
N GLN A 224 -0.10 -10.00 1.95
CA GLN A 224 -0.29 -11.40 2.34
C GLN A 224 -1.56 -11.50 3.19
N PRO A 225 -2.42 -12.51 2.93
CA PRO A 225 -3.62 -12.68 3.72
C PRO A 225 -3.29 -13.06 5.14
N THR A 226 -3.91 -12.39 6.08
CA THR A 226 -3.92 -12.80 7.48
C THR A 226 -4.95 -13.91 7.69
N GLU A 227 -4.74 -14.74 8.71
CA GLU A 227 -5.70 -15.78 9.05
C GLU A 227 -7.07 -15.20 9.42
N ILE A 228 -8.11 -15.78 8.85
CA ILE A 228 -9.49 -15.36 9.12
C ILE A 228 -9.93 -15.94 10.47
N ASN A 229 -9.83 -15.16 11.52
CA ASN A 229 -10.36 -15.51 12.84
C ASN A 229 -11.84 -15.11 12.94
N LEU A 230 -12.74 -16.07 12.67
CA LEU A 230 -14.17 -15.85 12.76
C LEU A 230 -14.67 -16.03 14.21
N VAL A 231 -14.83 -14.93 14.91
CA VAL A 231 -15.45 -14.92 16.25
C VAL A 231 -16.94 -14.62 16.12
N ILE A 232 -17.79 -15.58 16.49
CA ILE A 232 -19.24 -15.44 16.47
C ILE A 232 -19.71 -15.14 17.89
N ASN A 233 -20.23 -13.94 18.14
CA ASN A 233 -20.79 -13.60 19.44
C ASN A 233 -22.18 -14.21 19.61
N PRO A 234 -22.49 -14.86 20.74
CA PRO A 234 -23.82 -15.42 21.01
C PRO A 234 -24.96 -14.39 20.96
N LYS A 235 -24.65 -13.12 21.24
CA LYS A 235 -25.63 -12.00 21.19
C LYS A 235 -26.07 -11.68 19.76
N ASP A 236 -25.26 -11.99 18.77
CA ASP A 236 -25.54 -11.76 17.35
C ASP A 236 -26.32 -12.91 16.70
N LEU A 237 -26.70 -13.92 17.50
CA LEU A 237 -27.42 -15.08 17.04
C LEU A 237 -28.85 -15.06 17.54
N ARG A 238 -29.78 -15.29 16.62
CA ARG A 238 -31.18 -15.65 16.93
C ARG A 238 -31.35 -17.13 16.67
N ILE A 239 -31.75 -17.87 17.70
CA ILE A 239 -31.94 -19.32 17.64
C ILE A 239 -33.43 -19.59 17.81
N ASP A 240 -34.06 -20.11 16.78
CA ASP A 240 -35.47 -20.50 16.74
C ASP A 240 -35.55 -22.04 16.69
N THR A 241 -36.41 -22.63 17.53
CA THR A 241 -36.72 -24.07 17.47
C THR A 241 -38.07 -24.28 16.81
N LYS A 242 -38.19 -25.30 15.99
CA LYS A 242 -39.42 -25.64 15.29
C LYS A 242 -39.56 -27.16 15.13
N ARG A 243 -40.73 -27.60 14.80
CA ARG A 243 -40.98 -29.02 14.46
C ARG A 243 -40.24 -29.37 13.17
N ALA A 244 -39.72 -30.58 13.10
CA ALA A 244 -39.10 -31.08 11.89
C ALA A 244 -40.14 -31.28 10.79
N SER A 245 -39.80 -31.00 9.54
CA SER A 245 -40.66 -31.23 8.39
C SER A 245 -40.20 -32.52 7.67
N GLY A 246 -41.14 -33.41 7.35
CA GLY A 246 -40.86 -34.62 6.61
C GLY A 246 -41.81 -35.76 6.96
N ALA A 247 -41.71 -36.89 6.24
CA ALA A 247 -42.45 -38.11 6.53
C ALA A 247 -41.93 -38.69 7.86
N GLY A 248 -42.77 -38.70 8.88
CA GLY A 248 -42.38 -39.18 10.20
C GLY A 248 -43.60 -39.52 11.06
N GLY A 249 -43.38 -40.32 12.10
CA GLY A 249 -44.41 -40.68 13.09
C GLY A 249 -44.71 -39.60 14.11
N GLN A 250 -45.32 -39.98 15.21
CA GLN A 250 -45.80 -39.11 16.26
C GLN A 250 -44.72 -38.17 16.83
N HIS A 251 -43.47 -38.60 16.91
CA HIS A 251 -42.32 -37.79 17.42
C HIS A 251 -42.03 -36.54 16.56
N VAL A 252 -42.07 -36.65 15.25
CA VAL A 252 -41.81 -35.54 14.30
C VAL A 252 -42.87 -34.45 14.44
N ASN A 253 -44.12 -34.85 14.75
CA ASN A 253 -45.24 -33.93 14.82
C ASN A 253 -45.41 -33.29 16.24
N THR A 254 -44.79 -33.87 17.25
CA THR A 254 -44.97 -33.42 18.64
C THR A 254 -43.75 -32.70 19.23
N THR A 255 -42.52 -32.97 18.75
CA THR A 255 -41.29 -32.47 19.32
C THR A 255 -40.61 -31.42 18.45
N ASP A 256 -40.21 -30.27 19.05
CA ASP A 256 -39.50 -29.19 18.37
C ASP A 256 -37.99 -29.55 18.24
N SER A 257 -37.67 -30.53 17.39
CA SER A 257 -36.30 -31.01 17.21
C SER A 257 -35.48 -30.22 16.18
N ALA A 258 -36.12 -29.53 15.24
CA ALA A 258 -35.45 -28.74 14.24
C ALA A 258 -34.98 -27.39 14.79
N VAL A 259 -33.77 -26.98 14.43
CA VAL A 259 -33.17 -25.72 14.88
C VAL A 259 -32.82 -24.85 13.69
N ARG A 260 -33.22 -23.58 13.78
CA ARG A 260 -32.88 -22.52 12.83
C ARG A 260 -32.06 -21.46 13.57
N ILE A 261 -30.87 -21.14 13.04
CA ILE A 261 -30.00 -20.12 13.59
C ILE A 261 -29.86 -19.02 12.54
N VAL A 262 -30.12 -17.79 12.96
CA VAL A 262 -29.94 -16.59 12.13
C VAL A 262 -28.83 -15.74 12.71
N HIS A 263 -27.83 -15.40 11.91
CA HIS A 263 -26.81 -14.43 12.28
C HIS A 263 -27.31 -13.03 11.95
N LEU A 264 -27.67 -12.25 12.98
CA LEU A 264 -28.34 -10.96 12.84
C LEU A 264 -27.56 -9.93 11.99
N PRO A 265 -26.22 -9.79 12.13
CA PRO A 265 -25.48 -8.78 11.38
C PRO A 265 -25.42 -9.04 9.88
N THR A 266 -25.32 -10.32 9.46
CA THR A 266 -25.19 -10.70 8.04
C THR A 266 -26.49 -11.23 7.44
N GLY A 267 -27.48 -11.55 8.26
CA GLY A 267 -28.73 -12.16 7.82
C GLY A 267 -28.61 -13.63 7.36
N VAL A 268 -27.45 -14.25 7.54
CA VAL A 268 -27.21 -15.64 7.13
C VAL A 268 -28.01 -16.59 8.00
N VAL A 269 -28.72 -17.52 7.34
CA VAL A 269 -29.57 -18.51 8.03
C VAL A 269 -28.98 -19.90 7.85
N SER A 270 -28.96 -20.67 8.94
CA SER A 270 -28.62 -22.09 8.95
C SER A 270 -29.71 -22.88 9.65
N GLU A 271 -30.15 -23.97 9.02
CA GLU A 271 -31.16 -24.88 9.56
C GLU A 271 -30.62 -26.30 9.63
N CYS A 272 -30.99 -27.03 10.68
CA CYS A 272 -30.69 -28.44 10.84
C CYS A 272 -31.87 -29.17 11.50
N GLN A 273 -32.22 -30.33 10.90
CA GLN A 273 -33.28 -31.23 11.39
C GLN A 273 -32.91 -32.71 11.20
N GLN A 274 -31.61 -33.03 11.13
CA GLN A 274 -31.13 -34.35 10.76
C GLN A 274 -31.20 -35.36 11.91
N GLU A 275 -31.02 -34.87 13.14
CA GLU A 275 -30.96 -35.70 14.33
C GLU A 275 -32.26 -35.65 15.15
N ARG A 276 -32.49 -36.66 15.99
CA ARG A 276 -33.61 -36.68 16.93
C ARG A 276 -33.44 -35.68 18.08
N SER A 277 -32.17 -35.39 18.44
CA SER A 277 -31.82 -34.51 19.56
C SER A 277 -31.73 -33.05 19.07
N GLN A 278 -32.48 -32.17 19.70
CA GLN A 278 -32.43 -30.72 19.47
C GLN A 278 -31.02 -30.15 19.72
N LEU A 279 -30.30 -30.65 20.76
CA LEU A 279 -28.92 -30.22 21.05
C LEU A 279 -27.97 -30.54 19.93
N LYS A 280 -28.04 -31.76 19.37
CA LYS A 280 -27.20 -32.14 18.21
C LYS A 280 -27.54 -31.32 16.97
N ASN A 281 -28.83 -31.06 16.72
CA ASN A 281 -29.24 -30.19 15.60
C ASN A 281 -28.75 -28.74 15.79
N ARG A 282 -28.69 -28.23 17.02
CA ARG A 282 -28.14 -26.91 17.34
C ARG A 282 -26.65 -26.87 17.05
N GLU A 283 -25.88 -27.87 17.47
CA GLU A 283 -24.43 -27.96 17.19
C GLU A 283 -24.17 -28.05 15.68
N MET A 284 -24.92 -28.87 14.97
CA MET A 284 -24.82 -29.03 13.52
C MET A 284 -25.20 -27.74 12.78
N ALA A 285 -26.26 -27.07 13.19
CA ALA A 285 -26.68 -25.78 12.64
C ALA A 285 -25.59 -24.71 12.85
N MET A 286 -24.95 -24.71 14.05
CA MET A 286 -23.84 -23.81 14.36
C MET A 286 -22.61 -24.08 13.49
N LYS A 287 -22.24 -25.36 13.28
CA LYS A 287 -21.15 -25.75 12.36
C LYS A 287 -21.43 -25.31 10.94
N LYS A 288 -22.67 -25.54 10.46
CA LYS A 288 -23.12 -25.08 9.12
C LYS A 288 -23.07 -23.55 9.01
N LEU A 289 -23.47 -22.82 10.04
CA LEU A 289 -23.41 -21.36 10.07
C LEU A 289 -21.98 -20.85 9.98
N ARG A 290 -21.06 -21.42 10.78
CA ARG A 290 -19.63 -21.10 10.71
C ARG A 290 -19.03 -21.32 9.32
N ALA A 291 -19.33 -22.46 8.72
CA ALA A 291 -18.87 -22.76 7.37
C ALA A 291 -19.39 -21.77 6.33
N LYS A 292 -20.69 -21.38 6.40
CA LYS A 292 -21.25 -20.37 5.50
C LYS A 292 -20.62 -18.99 5.70
N LEU A 293 -20.44 -18.56 6.94
CA LEU A 293 -19.81 -17.26 7.24
C LEU A 293 -18.34 -17.24 6.79
N TYR A 294 -17.62 -18.34 7.02
CA TYR A 294 -16.24 -18.48 6.55
C TYR A 294 -16.13 -18.42 5.03
N SER A 295 -17.03 -19.13 4.31
CA SER A 295 -17.09 -19.10 2.85
C SER A 295 -17.34 -17.67 2.32
N MET A 296 -18.28 -16.94 2.92
CA MET A 296 -18.57 -15.55 2.55
C MET A 296 -17.35 -14.63 2.77
N HIS A 297 -16.67 -14.74 3.91
CA HIS A 297 -15.47 -13.95 4.16
C HIS A 297 -14.34 -14.28 3.18
N LEU A 298 -14.15 -15.56 2.90
CA LEU A 298 -13.15 -16.02 1.93
C LEU A 298 -13.45 -15.49 0.52
N GLU A 299 -14.72 -15.50 0.11
CA GLU A 299 -15.16 -14.93 -1.18
C GLU A 299 -14.95 -13.42 -1.22
N GLU A 300 -15.28 -12.69 -0.16
CA GLU A 300 -15.06 -11.24 -0.07
C GLU A 300 -13.57 -10.89 -0.18
N GLU A 301 -12.70 -11.61 0.53
CA GLU A 301 -11.25 -11.37 0.46
C GLU A 301 -10.66 -11.75 -0.90
N THR A 302 -11.11 -12.87 -1.48
CA THR A 302 -10.69 -13.27 -2.82
C THR A 302 -11.09 -12.22 -3.86
N ASN A 303 -12.32 -11.70 -3.76
CA ASN A 303 -12.81 -10.64 -4.65
C ASN A 303 -12.03 -9.32 -4.46
N LYS A 304 -11.68 -8.96 -3.23
CA LYS A 304 -10.83 -7.78 -2.95
C LYS A 304 -9.45 -7.93 -3.59
N ARG A 305 -8.79 -9.09 -3.42
CA ARG A 305 -7.49 -9.37 -4.04
C ARG A 305 -7.57 -9.37 -5.56
N TYR A 306 -8.57 -10.04 -6.12
CA TYR A 306 -8.78 -10.06 -7.56
C TYR A 306 -8.98 -8.65 -8.13
N SER A 307 -9.76 -7.82 -7.45
CA SER A 307 -9.99 -6.43 -7.84
C SER A 307 -8.72 -5.58 -7.73
N ALA A 308 -7.95 -5.72 -6.65
CA ALA A 308 -6.67 -5.02 -6.46
C ALA A 308 -5.65 -5.42 -7.52
N ARG A 309 -5.51 -6.73 -7.79
CA ARG A 309 -4.67 -7.26 -8.86
C ARG A 309 -5.08 -6.73 -10.22
N LYS A 310 -6.36 -6.74 -10.54
CA LYS A 310 -6.89 -6.27 -11.83
C LYS A 310 -6.60 -4.79 -12.07
N ILE A 311 -6.66 -3.96 -11.02
CA ILE A 311 -6.34 -2.53 -11.11
C ILE A 311 -4.85 -2.33 -11.42
N GLN A 312 -3.95 -3.08 -10.78
CA GLN A 312 -2.50 -2.97 -10.99
C GLN A 312 -2.06 -3.50 -12.35
N VAL A 313 -2.60 -4.65 -12.77
CA VAL A 313 -2.24 -5.31 -14.02
C VAL A 313 -2.79 -4.57 -15.24
N GLY A 314 -3.93 -3.88 -15.12
CA GLY A 314 -4.58 -3.16 -16.23
C GLY A 314 -4.81 -4.02 -17.46
N THR A 315 -4.66 -3.45 -18.65
CA THR A 315 -4.76 -4.15 -19.96
C THR A 315 -3.42 -4.73 -20.42
N LYS A 316 -2.32 -4.56 -19.66
CA LYS A 316 -0.92 -4.89 -20.03
C LYS A 316 -0.43 -4.12 -21.27
N GLY A 317 -1.12 -3.09 -21.66
CA GLY A 317 -0.82 -2.29 -22.83
C GLY A 317 0.42 -1.40 -22.66
N ARG A 318 1.12 -1.11 -23.77
CA ARG A 318 2.30 -0.23 -23.76
C ARG A 318 2.01 1.20 -23.32
N SER A 319 0.76 1.64 -23.42
CA SER A 319 0.29 2.98 -23.03
C SER A 319 0.15 3.16 -21.51
N GLU A 320 -0.13 2.09 -20.79
CA GLU A 320 -0.38 2.10 -19.33
C GLU A 320 0.92 2.03 -18.50
N LYS A 321 2.06 2.22 -19.13
CA LYS A 321 3.36 2.15 -18.48
C LYS A 321 3.47 3.09 -17.29
N ILE A 322 3.90 2.58 -16.15
CA ILE A 322 4.32 3.38 -15.00
C ILE A 322 5.80 3.74 -15.08
N ARG A 323 6.62 2.81 -15.59
CA ARG A 323 8.08 2.96 -15.69
C ARG A 323 8.62 2.47 -17.04
N THR A 324 9.66 3.12 -17.54
CA THR A 324 10.35 2.73 -18.78
C THR A 324 11.83 2.51 -18.52
N TYR A 325 12.30 1.34 -18.92
CA TYR A 325 13.70 0.93 -18.91
C TYR A 325 14.27 1.07 -20.33
N ASN A 326 15.08 2.09 -20.55
CA ASN A 326 15.65 2.41 -21.86
C ASN A 326 17.14 2.05 -21.89
N PHE A 327 17.46 0.87 -22.38
CA PHE A 327 18.84 0.37 -22.47
C PHE A 327 19.72 1.19 -23.40
N PRO A 328 19.28 1.55 -24.62
CA PRO A 328 20.09 2.40 -25.51
C PRO A 328 20.49 3.75 -24.90
N GLN A 329 19.67 4.30 -24.01
CA GLN A 329 19.95 5.58 -23.34
C GLN A 329 20.50 5.39 -21.92
N ASN A 330 20.72 4.16 -21.48
CA ASN A 330 21.15 3.82 -20.11
C ASN A 330 20.35 4.56 -19.03
N ARG A 331 19.00 4.58 -19.17
CA ARG A 331 18.10 5.39 -18.35
C ARG A 331 16.85 4.64 -17.94
N VAL A 332 16.49 4.78 -16.67
CA VAL A 332 15.18 4.37 -16.12
C VAL A 332 14.36 5.62 -15.85
N THR A 333 13.12 5.68 -16.33
CA THR A 333 12.23 6.82 -16.12
C THR A 333 10.94 6.35 -15.51
N ASP A 334 10.59 6.86 -14.32
CA ASP A 334 9.26 6.69 -13.71
C ASP A 334 8.37 7.84 -14.17
N HIS A 335 7.27 7.49 -14.84
CA HIS A 335 6.37 8.46 -15.45
C HIS A 335 5.39 9.10 -14.48
N ARG A 336 5.25 8.55 -13.27
CA ARG A 336 4.36 9.10 -12.23
C ARG A 336 4.93 10.36 -11.63
N ILE A 337 6.24 10.34 -11.35
CA ILE A 337 6.97 11.46 -10.74
C ILE A 337 7.90 12.17 -11.73
N ASN A 338 7.94 11.73 -13.00
CA ASN A 338 8.86 12.21 -14.05
C ASN A 338 10.35 12.19 -13.64
N LYS A 339 10.72 11.30 -12.71
CA LYS A 339 12.12 11.13 -12.30
C LYS A 339 12.83 10.18 -13.25
N SER A 340 14.02 10.58 -13.69
CA SER A 340 14.90 9.76 -14.50
C SER A 340 16.19 9.48 -13.75
N LEU A 341 16.55 8.21 -13.67
CA LEU A 341 17.81 7.74 -13.11
C LEU A 341 18.67 7.20 -14.25
N HIS A 342 19.95 7.52 -14.21
CA HIS A 342 20.97 6.99 -15.13
C HIS A 342 21.65 5.80 -14.48
N ASP A 343 22.35 5.00 -15.30
CA ASP A 343 22.98 3.75 -14.91
C ASP A 343 21.96 2.62 -14.64
N LEU A 344 21.41 2.12 -15.75
CA LEU A 344 20.41 1.07 -15.74
C LEU A 344 20.98 -0.27 -15.24
N GLU A 345 22.27 -0.55 -15.47
CA GLU A 345 22.89 -1.79 -15.00
C GLU A 345 22.91 -1.85 -13.47
N THR A 346 23.36 -0.78 -12.82
CA THR A 346 23.33 -0.67 -11.34
C THR A 346 21.90 -0.66 -10.81
N PHE A 347 20.95 -0.05 -11.55
CA PHE A 347 19.54 -0.09 -11.15
C PHE A 347 18.98 -1.53 -11.16
N MET A 348 19.33 -2.35 -12.17
CA MET A 348 18.90 -3.74 -12.29
C MET A 348 19.54 -4.67 -11.24
N GLN A 349 20.59 -4.24 -10.54
CA GLN A 349 21.13 -4.94 -9.37
C GLN A 349 20.21 -4.85 -8.15
N GLY A 350 19.18 -3.98 -8.19
CA GLY A 350 18.19 -3.93 -7.13
C GLY A 350 18.72 -3.38 -5.79
N GLU A 351 19.69 -2.47 -5.83
CA GLU A 351 20.30 -1.89 -4.63
C GLU A 351 19.83 -0.46 -4.38
N TYR A 352 20.80 0.45 -4.12
CA TYR A 352 20.55 1.83 -3.69
C TYR A 352 19.75 2.69 -4.68
N LEU A 353 19.91 2.50 -5.99
CA LEU A 353 19.17 3.28 -7.01
C LEU A 353 17.68 2.96 -7.02
N LEU A 354 17.34 1.67 -6.86
CA LEU A 354 15.93 1.27 -6.71
C LEU A 354 15.35 1.81 -5.40
N ASP A 355 16.11 1.75 -4.30
CA ASP A 355 15.69 2.29 -3.00
C ASP A 355 15.46 3.81 -3.06
N GLU A 356 16.31 4.55 -3.75
CA GLU A 356 16.15 5.99 -3.99
C GLU A 356 14.85 6.30 -4.74
N LEU A 357 14.54 5.50 -5.78
CA LEU A 357 13.31 5.67 -6.54
C LEU A 357 12.08 5.36 -5.68
N VAL A 358 12.12 4.26 -4.93
CA VAL A 358 11.02 3.86 -4.02
C VAL A 358 10.76 4.93 -2.97
N ARG A 359 11.81 5.51 -2.37
CA ARG A 359 11.68 6.64 -1.43
C ARG A 359 11.02 7.85 -2.09
N SER A 360 11.45 8.22 -3.28
CA SER A 360 10.86 9.35 -4.02
C SER A 360 9.38 9.12 -4.36
N LEU A 361 8.98 7.88 -4.62
CA LEU A 361 7.57 7.51 -4.85
C LEU A 361 6.76 7.58 -3.55
N LYS A 362 7.35 7.18 -2.42
CA LYS A 362 6.73 7.30 -1.10
C LYS A 362 6.50 8.77 -0.75
N ASP A 363 7.53 9.60 -0.89
CA ASP A 363 7.44 11.05 -0.61
C ASP A 363 6.36 11.71 -1.48
N TYR A 364 6.23 11.29 -2.74
CA TYR A 364 5.19 11.79 -3.63
C TYR A 364 3.78 11.34 -3.19
N ALA A 365 3.61 10.10 -2.75
CA ALA A 365 2.34 9.60 -2.24
C ALA A 365 1.93 10.29 -0.93
N ASP A 366 2.89 10.53 -0.03
CA ASP A 366 2.68 11.27 1.21
C ASP A 366 2.26 12.71 0.89
N TYR A 367 2.89 13.35 -0.10
CA TYR A 367 2.48 14.65 -0.62
C TYR A 367 1.04 14.68 -1.13
N GLU A 368 0.65 13.72 -2.00
CA GLU A 368 -0.73 13.64 -2.51
C GLU A 368 -1.74 13.45 -1.38
N SER A 369 -1.41 12.61 -0.40
CA SER A 369 -2.25 12.37 0.78
C SER A 369 -2.43 13.64 1.62
N LEU A 370 -1.35 14.39 1.85
CA LEU A 370 -1.40 15.67 2.56
C LEU A 370 -2.25 16.70 1.82
N VAL A 371 -2.08 16.84 0.51
CA VAL A 371 -2.89 17.76 -0.32
C VAL A 371 -4.37 17.38 -0.26
N GLU A 372 -4.68 16.07 -0.27
CA GLU A 372 -6.06 15.61 -0.14
C GLU A 372 -6.66 15.96 1.24
N ILE A 373 -5.88 15.79 2.32
CA ILE A 373 -6.31 16.15 3.68
C ILE A 373 -6.55 17.65 3.79
N ILE A 374 -5.63 18.48 3.28
CA ILE A 374 -5.76 19.95 3.28
C ILE A 374 -6.97 20.41 2.48
N SER A 375 -7.26 19.76 1.34
CA SER A 375 -8.38 20.14 0.47
C SER A 375 -9.76 19.77 1.01
N LYS A 376 -9.84 18.88 2.00
CA LYS A 376 -11.12 18.41 2.60
C LYS A 376 -11.61 19.28 3.76
N MET A 377 -10.82 20.27 4.17
CA MET A 377 -11.18 21.27 5.16
C MET A 377 -11.43 22.64 4.51
#